data_583612e63d7dd5efb5b6d8fc57e2f8f5
#
_entry.id   583612e63d7dd5efb5b6d8fc57e2f8f5
#
_cell.length_a   1.000
_cell.length_b   1.000
_cell.length_c   1.000
_cell.angle_alpha   90.00
_cell.angle_beta   90.00
_cell.angle_gamma   90.00
#
_symmetry.space_group_name_H-M   'P 1'
#
loop_
_entity.id
_entity.type
_entity.pdbx_description
1 polymer ?
#
loop_
_entity_poly.entity_id
_entity_poly.type
_entity_poly.pdbx_seq_one_letter_code
_entity_poly.pdbx_strand_id
1 'polypeptide(L)'
;MDSIGLMVLDMDSFKNINDLYDRSFGDEVLRITAQKVASMLPPNAMLYRLDGDEFGILLLGGDAKEAAHIYGKLQKNFCKQQEYGGKKYFCTLSAGYAAYPGDGSNYLELLKSANYSLEYSKIMGKNRMTVFSRDILADRERRLELLELLRESVERGFAGFTIHYQPQVDTVSGRLCGAEALARWHCTKYGDVSPGEFIPLMEQSGLIIPFGQWILSRGMAQCLEWCRFRPDFQISVNLSYIQLAQGDFISFLRTALEEHSLAPSKIILELTETYLAKAEEDTLRMIAQMKELGVKIAMDDFGVGYSSLFSLKSIPVDVVKIDRGFVKGITSDLFNATFIRSITDLCHDVGSKTLVTQFYHYIFPHFTFL
;
A
#
# COMPACT_ATOMS: atom_id res chain seq x y z
N MET A 1 -10.52 -15.90 -39.37
CA MET A 1 -10.05 -16.78 -38.28
C MET A 1 -10.84 -16.41 -37.07
N ASP A 2 -11.44 -17.37 -36.42
CA ASP A 2 -12.25 -17.10 -35.23
C ASP A 2 -11.32 -16.60 -34.11
N SER A 3 -11.71 -15.53 -33.41
CA SER A 3 -10.97 -15.02 -32.26
C SER A 3 -11.05 -16.05 -31.12
N ILE A 4 -9.98 -16.16 -30.35
CA ILE A 4 -9.93 -16.99 -29.14
C ILE A 4 -9.50 -16.08 -27.99
N GLY A 5 -10.34 -16.00 -26.97
CA GLY A 5 -10.00 -15.32 -25.73
C GLY A 5 -9.43 -16.30 -24.70
N LEU A 6 -8.40 -15.89 -23.99
CA LEU A 6 -7.89 -16.58 -22.82
C LEU A 6 -8.00 -15.67 -21.61
N MET A 7 -8.75 -16.09 -20.60
CA MET A 7 -8.82 -15.45 -19.31
C MET A 7 -8.12 -16.32 -18.28
N VAL A 8 -7.08 -15.81 -17.63
CA VAL A 8 -6.44 -16.47 -16.49
C VAL A 8 -7.02 -15.86 -15.21
N LEU A 9 -7.47 -16.75 -14.33
CA LEU A 9 -8.04 -16.42 -13.02
C LEU A 9 -7.12 -16.91 -11.91
N ASP A 10 -7.02 -16.18 -10.84
CA ASP A 10 -6.28 -16.56 -9.63
C ASP A 10 -7.12 -16.22 -8.38
N MET A 11 -7.05 -17.11 -7.40
CA MET A 11 -7.78 -16.95 -6.14
C MET A 11 -7.00 -16.04 -5.19
N ASP A 12 -7.50 -14.84 -4.99
CA ASP A 12 -6.83 -13.83 -4.15
C ASP A 12 -6.60 -14.33 -2.72
N SER A 13 -5.32 -14.34 -2.31
CA SER A 13 -4.91 -14.72 -0.95
C SER A 13 -5.30 -16.17 -0.55
N PHE A 14 -5.34 -17.10 -1.50
CA PHE A 14 -5.65 -18.51 -1.25
C PHE A 14 -4.73 -19.15 -0.21
N LYS A 15 -3.47 -18.72 -0.14
CA LYS A 15 -2.54 -19.17 0.91
C LYS A 15 -3.13 -18.97 2.32
N ASN A 16 -3.81 -17.86 2.58
CA ASN A 16 -4.41 -17.59 3.89
C ASN A 16 -5.48 -18.65 4.27
N ILE A 17 -6.16 -19.23 3.29
CA ILE A 17 -7.13 -20.32 3.53
C ILE A 17 -6.41 -21.57 4.00
N ASN A 18 -5.28 -21.92 3.35
CA ASN A 18 -4.45 -23.06 3.76
C ASN A 18 -3.84 -22.86 5.14
N ASP A 19 -3.38 -21.64 5.43
CA ASP A 19 -2.75 -21.30 6.72
C ASP A 19 -3.79 -21.30 7.86
N LEU A 20 -5.04 -20.90 7.58
CA LEU A 20 -6.11 -20.84 8.58
C LEU A 20 -6.74 -22.20 8.89
N TYR A 21 -6.89 -23.06 7.89
CA TYR A 21 -7.63 -24.31 8.05
C TYR A 21 -6.73 -25.54 7.87
N ASP A 22 -6.23 -25.82 6.73
CA ASP A 22 -5.23 -26.81 6.31
C ASP A 22 -5.28 -26.99 4.77
N ARG A 23 -4.33 -27.73 4.22
CA ARG A 23 -4.26 -28.00 2.78
C ARG A 23 -5.46 -28.80 2.26
N SER A 24 -5.96 -29.74 3.05
CA SER A 24 -7.10 -30.57 2.63
C SER A 24 -8.37 -29.72 2.45
N PHE A 25 -8.57 -28.75 3.34
CA PHE A 25 -9.66 -27.76 3.19
C PHE A 25 -9.45 -26.87 1.97
N GLY A 26 -8.22 -26.42 1.72
CA GLY A 26 -7.87 -25.64 0.53
C GLY A 26 -8.15 -26.42 -0.77
N ASP A 27 -7.81 -27.70 -0.84
CA ASP A 27 -8.11 -28.52 -2.01
C ASP A 27 -9.61 -28.63 -2.29
N GLU A 28 -10.44 -28.73 -1.25
CA GLU A 28 -11.89 -28.71 -1.40
C GLU A 28 -12.42 -27.34 -1.85
N VAL A 29 -11.85 -26.27 -1.32
CA VAL A 29 -12.17 -24.89 -1.76
C VAL A 29 -11.84 -24.71 -3.24
N LEU A 30 -10.70 -25.20 -3.72
CA LEU A 30 -10.34 -25.21 -5.15
C LEU A 30 -11.36 -25.98 -5.99
N ARG A 31 -11.77 -27.17 -5.53
CA ARG A 31 -12.76 -28.01 -6.23
C ARG A 31 -14.12 -27.31 -6.34
N ILE A 32 -14.57 -26.71 -5.24
CA ILE A 32 -15.84 -25.96 -5.19
C ILE A 32 -15.76 -24.71 -6.10
N THR A 33 -14.64 -24.00 -6.07
CA THR A 33 -14.38 -22.85 -6.93
C THR A 33 -14.47 -23.24 -8.40
N ALA A 34 -13.79 -24.32 -8.80
CA ALA A 34 -13.84 -24.83 -10.17
C ALA A 34 -15.29 -25.17 -10.61
N GLN A 35 -16.05 -25.87 -9.77
CA GLN A 35 -17.46 -26.21 -10.05
C GLN A 35 -18.34 -24.94 -10.19
N LYS A 36 -18.19 -23.98 -9.29
CA LYS A 36 -18.94 -22.71 -9.35
C LYS A 36 -18.59 -21.93 -10.61
N VAL A 37 -17.30 -21.77 -10.92
CA VAL A 37 -16.86 -21.08 -12.14
C VAL A 37 -17.44 -21.79 -13.36
N ALA A 38 -17.28 -23.12 -13.50
CA ALA A 38 -17.79 -23.88 -14.61
C ALA A 38 -19.31 -23.71 -14.82
N SER A 39 -20.08 -23.70 -13.73
CA SER A 39 -21.53 -23.52 -13.79
C SER A 39 -22.01 -22.15 -14.28
N MET A 40 -21.13 -21.16 -14.29
CA MET A 40 -21.44 -19.79 -14.74
C MET A 40 -20.95 -19.49 -16.15
N LEU A 41 -20.23 -20.43 -16.77
CA LEU A 41 -19.67 -20.24 -18.10
C LEU A 41 -20.73 -20.48 -19.19
N PRO A 42 -20.68 -19.72 -20.29
CA PRO A 42 -21.49 -19.96 -21.47
C PRO A 42 -20.98 -21.22 -22.24
N PRO A 43 -21.78 -21.77 -23.17
CA PRO A 43 -21.41 -23.00 -23.91
C PRO A 43 -20.14 -22.89 -24.77
N ASN A 44 -19.74 -21.69 -25.17
CA ASN A 44 -18.53 -21.42 -25.94
C ASN A 44 -17.28 -21.20 -25.06
N ALA A 45 -17.39 -21.39 -23.73
CA ALA A 45 -16.30 -21.22 -22.79
C ALA A 45 -15.94 -22.57 -22.13
N MET A 46 -14.64 -22.81 -21.97
CA MET A 46 -14.11 -24.01 -21.33
C MET A 46 -13.20 -23.64 -20.19
N LEU A 47 -13.35 -24.28 -19.03
CA LEU A 47 -12.53 -24.09 -17.84
C LEU A 47 -11.43 -25.16 -17.78
N TYR A 48 -10.23 -24.72 -17.48
CA TYR A 48 -9.05 -25.56 -17.22
C TYR A 48 -8.41 -25.13 -15.91
N ARG A 49 -7.83 -26.04 -15.17
CA ARG A 49 -6.92 -25.75 -14.08
C ARG A 49 -5.50 -25.64 -14.64
N LEU A 50 -4.80 -24.54 -14.39
CA LEU A 50 -3.46 -24.31 -14.92
C LEU A 50 -2.40 -24.79 -13.91
N ASP A 51 -2.37 -24.19 -12.75
CA ASP A 51 -1.46 -24.56 -11.65
C ASP A 51 -2.00 -24.03 -10.32
N GLY A 52 -1.72 -24.74 -9.21
CA GLY A 52 -2.07 -24.30 -7.87
C GLY A 52 -3.51 -23.78 -7.74
N ASP A 53 -3.68 -22.50 -7.51
CA ASP A 53 -4.92 -21.74 -7.40
C ASP A 53 -5.30 -20.95 -8.69
N GLU A 54 -4.60 -21.25 -9.80
CA GLU A 54 -4.86 -20.62 -11.10
C GLU A 54 -5.76 -21.45 -12.00
N PHE A 55 -6.70 -20.79 -12.66
CA PHE A 55 -7.62 -21.37 -13.64
C PHE A 55 -7.54 -20.61 -14.96
N GLY A 56 -7.68 -21.32 -16.07
CA GLY A 56 -7.79 -20.76 -17.41
C GLY A 56 -9.19 -20.92 -17.96
N ILE A 57 -9.79 -19.88 -18.50
CA ILE A 57 -11.03 -19.93 -19.27
C ILE A 57 -10.71 -19.62 -20.72
N LEU A 58 -10.94 -20.58 -21.60
CA LEU A 58 -10.83 -20.43 -23.04
C LEU A 58 -12.20 -20.05 -23.62
N LEU A 59 -12.27 -18.94 -24.34
CA LEU A 59 -13.47 -18.38 -24.97
C LEU A 59 -13.36 -18.52 -26.50
N LEU A 60 -14.20 -19.37 -27.09
CA LEU A 60 -14.23 -19.54 -28.55
C LEU A 60 -15.09 -18.45 -29.17
N GLY A 61 -14.52 -17.65 -30.06
CA GLY A 61 -15.22 -16.53 -30.69
C GLY A 61 -15.49 -15.34 -29.75
N GLY A 62 -15.05 -15.41 -28.49
CA GLY A 62 -15.31 -14.38 -27.48
C GLY A 62 -14.40 -13.15 -27.60
N ASP A 63 -14.92 -12.02 -27.19
CA ASP A 63 -14.20 -10.75 -27.11
C ASP A 63 -13.99 -10.28 -25.65
N ALA A 64 -13.29 -9.16 -25.46
CA ALA A 64 -13.05 -8.59 -24.16
C ALA A 64 -14.34 -8.17 -23.40
N LYS A 65 -15.44 -7.85 -24.12
CA LYS A 65 -16.72 -7.50 -23.50
C LYS A 65 -17.41 -8.71 -22.92
N GLU A 66 -17.38 -9.85 -23.65
CA GLU A 66 -17.90 -11.12 -23.15
C GLU A 66 -17.08 -11.61 -21.95
N ALA A 67 -15.76 -11.53 -22.02
CA ALA A 67 -14.88 -11.83 -20.91
C ALA A 67 -15.21 -10.97 -19.67
N ALA A 68 -15.40 -9.65 -19.84
CA ALA A 68 -15.79 -8.75 -18.77
C ALA A 68 -17.17 -9.10 -18.19
N HIS A 69 -18.11 -9.53 -19.01
CA HIS A 69 -19.43 -9.98 -18.55
C HIS A 69 -19.34 -11.25 -17.71
N ILE A 70 -18.58 -12.24 -18.15
CA ILE A 70 -18.31 -13.47 -17.39
C ILE A 70 -17.65 -13.13 -16.06
N TYR A 71 -16.55 -12.36 -16.11
CA TYR A 71 -15.85 -11.96 -14.90
C TYR A 71 -16.75 -11.20 -13.92
N GLY A 72 -17.60 -10.29 -14.40
CA GLY A 72 -18.55 -9.56 -13.55
C GLY A 72 -19.55 -10.45 -12.81
N LYS A 73 -19.96 -11.59 -13.43
CA LYS A 73 -20.78 -12.61 -12.74
C LYS A 73 -19.97 -13.34 -11.66
N LEU A 74 -18.73 -13.73 -11.98
CA LEU A 74 -17.83 -14.38 -11.04
C LEU A 74 -17.54 -13.46 -9.85
N GLN A 75 -17.15 -12.22 -10.11
CA GLN A 75 -16.87 -11.23 -9.08
C GLN A 75 -18.01 -11.06 -8.09
N LYS A 76 -19.27 -10.87 -8.60
CA LYS A 76 -20.46 -10.75 -7.74
C LYS A 76 -20.72 -11.96 -6.86
N ASN A 77 -20.28 -13.14 -7.28
CA ASN A 77 -20.45 -14.38 -6.54
C ASN A 77 -19.36 -14.58 -5.49
N PHE A 78 -18.11 -14.30 -5.86
CA PHE A 78 -16.94 -14.53 -5.02
C PHE A 78 -16.62 -13.37 -4.06
N CYS A 79 -17.21 -12.19 -4.24
CA CYS A 79 -17.10 -11.10 -3.25
C CYS A 79 -17.95 -11.32 -2.00
N LYS A 80 -18.67 -12.45 -1.91
CA LYS A 80 -19.49 -12.83 -0.74
C LYS A 80 -18.76 -13.86 0.10
N GLN A 81 -19.06 -13.86 1.41
CA GLN A 81 -18.58 -14.93 2.29
C GLN A 81 -19.08 -16.29 1.77
N GLN A 82 -18.17 -17.23 1.67
CA GLN A 82 -18.43 -18.63 1.27
C GLN A 82 -18.43 -19.52 2.51
N GLU A 83 -19.08 -20.69 2.38
CA GLU A 83 -19.12 -21.68 3.47
C GLU A 83 -18.92 -23.09 2.90
N TYR A 84 -18.10 -23.88 3.58
CA TYR A 84 -17.91 -25.30 3.32
C TYR A 84 -17.61 -26.04 4.62
N GLY A 85 -18.28 -27.19 4.84
CA GLY A 85 -18.08 -28.02 6.02
C GLY A 85 -18.30 -27.30 7.35
N GLY A 86 -19.22 -26.32 7.39
CA GLY A 86 -19.46 -25.48 8.57
C GLY A 86 -18.40 -24.41 8.82
N LYS A 87 -17.39 -24.29 7.96
CA LYS A 87 -16.32 -23.27 8.03
C LYS A 87 -16.59 -22.18 7.02
N LYS A 88 -16.41 -20.92 7.43
CA LYS A 88 -16.62 -19.75 6.60
C LYS A 88 -15.30 -19.20 6.10
N TYR A 89 -15.21 -18.88 4.79
CA TYR A 89 -14.02 -18.27 4.20
C TYR A 89 -14.42 -17.17 3.23
N PHE A 90 -13.46 -16.29 2.95
CA PHE A 90 -13.62 -15.22 1.99
C PHE A 90 -12.46 -15.29 0.98
N CYS A 91 -12.79 -15.30 -0.31
CA CYS A 91 -11.81 -15.35 -1.37
C CYS A 91 -12.38 -14.66 -2.61
N THR A 92 -11.70 -13.64 -3.09
CA THR A 92 -12.02 -13.00 -4.37
C THR A 92 -11.19 -13.60 -5.50
N LEU A 93 -11.49 -13.21 -6.73
CA LEU A 93 -10.77 -13.65 -7.92
C LEU A 93 -10.16 -12.45 -8.62
N SER A 94 -8.88 -12.52 -8.96
CA SER A 94 -8.25 -11.63 -9.92
C SER A 94 -8.14 -12.28 -11.28
N ALA A 95 -8.23 -11.52 -12.37
CA ALA A 95 -8.19 -12.05 -13.73
C ALA A 95 -7.34 -11.21 -14.67
N GLY A 96 -6.74 -11.88 -15.64
CA GLY A 96 -6.12 -11.27 -16.82
C GLY A 96 -6.69 -11.88 -18.09
N TYR A 97 -6.97 -11.06 -19.09
CA TYR A 97 -7.53 -11.48 -20.37
C TYR A 97 -6.66 -11.06 -21.54
N ALA A 98 -6.48 -11.95 -22.50
CA ALA A 98 -5.82 -11.68 -23.77
C ALA A 98 -6.56 -12.37 -24.93
N ALA A 99 -6.49 -11.80 -26.13
CA ALA A 99 -7.21 -12.28 -27.30
C ALA A 99 -6.27 -12.65 -28.46
N TYR A 100 -6.43 -13.87 -28.99
CA TYR A 100 -5.80 -14.28 -30.23
C TYR A 100 -6.57 -13.73 -31.44
N PRO A 101 -5.88 -13.28 -32.52
CA PRO A 101 -4.44 -13.24 -32.71
C PRO A 101 -3.75 -11.94 -32.26
N GLY A 102 -4.51 -10.97 -31.73
CA GLY A 102 -4.03 -9.61 -31.43
C GLY A 102 -2.96 -9.54 -30.34
N ASP A 103 -3.12 -10.36 -29.31
CA ASP A 103 -2.30 -10.32 -28.10
C ASP A 103 -1.28 -11.48 -27.98
N GLY A 104 -1.25 -12.34 -28.99
CA GLY A 104 -0.31 -13.45 -29.10
C GLY A 104 -0.55 -14.26 -30.37
N SER A 105 0.49 -14.77 -31.00
CA SER A 105 0.45 -15.57 -32.22
C SER A 105 0.32 -17.08 -31.97
N ASN A 106 0.52 -17.50 -30.71
CA ASN A 106 0.44 -18.89 -30.25
C ASN A 106 0.01 -18.92 -28.78
N TYR A 107 -0.25 -20.14 -28.26
CA TYR A 107 -0.74 -20.34 -26.89
C TYR A 107 0.20 -19.74 -25.84
N LEU A 108 1.52 -19.91 -25.99
CA LEU A 108 2.48 -19.42 -24.98
C LEU A 108 2.52 -17.90 -24.91
N GLU A 109 2.47 -17.22 -26.05
CA GLU A 109 2.39 -15.76 -26.11
C GLU A 109 1.08 -15.25 -25.54
N LEU A 110 -0.04 -15.91 -25.89
CA LEU A 110 -1.36 -15.54 -25.38
C LEU A 110 -1.45 -15.72 -23.86
N LEU A 111 -0.94 -16.85 -23.33
CA LEU A 111 -0.86 -17.11 -21.89
C LEU A 111 0.01 -16.07 -21.17
N LYS A 112 1.16 -15.71 -21.76
CA LYS A 112 2.04 -14.69 -21.23
C LYS A 112 1.35 -13.34 -21.15
N SER A 113 0.62 -12.93 -22.18
CA SER A 113 -0.15 -11.67 -22.22
C SER A 113 -1.27 -11.67 -21.18
N ALA A 114 -2.00 -12.78 -21.03
CA ALA A 114 -3.04 -12.92 -20.02
C ALA A 114 -2.45 -12.86 -18.60
N ASN A 115 -1.30 -13.51 -18.36
CA ASN A 115 -0.61 -13.49 -17.07
C ASN A 115 -0.10 -12.09 -16.71
N TYR A 116 0.41 -11.30 -17.66
CA TYR A 116 0.79 -9.91 -17.40
C TYR A 116 -0.40 -9.07 -16.95
N SER A 117 -1.56 -9.29 -17.58
CA SER A 117 -2.79 -8.61 -17.19
C SER A 117 -3.31 -9.05 -15.82
N LEU A 118 -3.15 -10.34 -15.48
CA LEU A 118 -3.46 -10.87 -14.15
C LEU A 118 -2.55 -10.26 -13.08
N GLU A 119 -1.24 -10.22 -13.33
CA GLU A 119 -0.27 -9.57 -12.43
C GLU A 119 -0.65 -8.10 -12.21
N TYR A 120 -0.99 -7.38 -13.27
CA TYR A 120 -1.47 -6.00 -13.18
C TYR A 120 -2.74 -5.87 -12.35
N SER A 121 -3.72 -6.79 -12.51
CA SER A 121 -4.93 -6.83 -11.69
C SER A 121 -4.61 -6.99 -10.20
N LYS A 122 -3.66 -7.88 -9.85
CA LYS A 122 -3.22 -8.10 -8.47
C LYS A 122 -2.56 -6.85 -7.87
N ILE A 123 -1.72 -6.18 -8.65
CA ILE A 123 -1.04 -4.93 -8.24
C ILE A 123 -2.04 -3.79 -8.03
N MET A 124 -3.03 -3.67 -8.90
CA MET A 124 -4.03 -2.61 -8.85
C MET A 124 -5.13 -2.83 -7.79
N GLY A 125 -4.92 -3.75 -6.85
CA GLY A 125 -5.77 -3.95 -5.67
C GLY A 125 -6.62 -5.21 -5.68
N LYS A 126 -6.29 -6.20 -6.55
CA LYS A 126 -6.99 -7.49 -6.64
C LYS A 126 -8.49 -7.36 -6.99
N ASN A 127 -9.23 -8.46 -6.98
CA ASN A 127 -10.68 -8.52 -7.21
C ASN A 127 -11.13 -7.74 -8.46
N ARG A 128 -10.35 -7.85 -9.54
CA ARG A 128 -10.60 -7.20 -10.84
C ARG A 128 -10.10 -8.03 -12.00
N MET A 129 -10.60 -7.72 -13.19
CA MET A 129 -10.07 -8.23 -14.44
C MET A 129 -9.42 -7.09 -15.23
N THR A 130 -8.25 -7.37 -15.77
CA THR A 130 -7.56 -6.48 -16.71
C THR A 130 -7.47 -7.13 -18.06
N VAL A 131 -7.79 -6.37 -19.11
CA VAL A 131 -7.59 -6.78 -20.51
C VAL A 131 -6.18 -6.39 -20.92
N PHE A 132 -5.47 -7.29 -21.58
CA PHE A 132 -4.12 -7.01 -22.04
C PHE A 132 -4.07 -5.80 -22.98
N SER A 133 -3.06 -4.98 -22.79
CA SER A 133 -2.69 -3.90 -23.70
C SER A 133 -1.17 -3.76 -23.70
N ARG A 134 -0.63 -3.14 -24.75
CA ARG A 134 0.81 -2.85 -24.82
C ARG A 134 1.29 -1.92 -23.72
N ASP A 135 0.39 -1.10 -23.18
CA ASP A 135 0.70 -0.19 -22.08
C ASP A 135 1.01 -0.97 -20.79
N ILE A 136 0.30 -2.10 -20.55
CA ILE A 136 0.58 -2.98 -19.40
C ILE A 136 1.99 -3.58 -19.52
N LEU A 137 2.38 -3.98 -20.73
CA LEU A 137 3.73 -4.49 -20.96
C LEU A 137 4.78 -3.41 -20.72
N ALA A 138 4.57 -2.22 -21.26
CA ALA A 138 5.47 -1.08 -21.06
C ALA A 138 5.56 -0.68 -19.55
N ASP A 139 4.45 -0.67 -18.83
CA ASP A 139 4.44 -0.41 -17.38
C ASP A 139 5.23 -1.49 -16.61
N ARG A 140 5.06 -2.76 -16.97
CA ARG A 140 5.81 -3.87 -16.38
C ARG A 140 7.31 -3.76 -16.63
N GLU A 141 7.71 -3.48 -17.87
CA GLU A 141 9.12 -3.28 -18.24
C GLU A 141 9.72 -2.11 -17.46
N ARG A 142 9.00 -0.98 -17.40
CA ARG A 142 9.38 0.17 -16.60
C ARG A 142 9.59 -0.18 -15.13
N ARG A 143 8.68 -0.94 -14.52
CA ARG A 143 8.78 -1.36 -13.11
C ARG A 143 10.01 -2.23 -12.84
N LEU A 144 10.32 -3.17 -13.73
CA LEU A 144 11.52 -4.00 -13.62
C LEU A 144 12.81 -3.15 -13.72
N GLU A 145 12.87 -2.24 -14.68
CA GLU A 145 13.99 -1.33 -14.81
C GLU A 145 14.15 -0.38 -13.61
N LEU A 146 13.03 0.16 -13.11
CA LEU A 146 13.06 0.98 -11.89
C LEU A 146 13.57 0.21 -10.69
N LEU A 147 13.22 -1.08 -10.56
CA LEU A 147 13.70 -1.91 -9.47
C LEU A 147 15.23 -2.11 -9.53
N GLU A 148 15.80 -2.33 -10.72
CA GLU A 148 17.25 -2.42 -10.88
C GLU A 148 17.93 -1.07 -10.54
N LEU A 149 17.38 0.04 -11.04
CA LEU A 149 17.91 1.38 -10.74
C LEU A 149 17.81 1.71 -9.23
N LEU A 150 16.76 1.24 -8.55
CA LEU A 150 16.62 1.37 -7.10
C LEU A 150 17.70 0.61 -6.35
N ARG A 151 18.00 -0.65 -6.76
CA ARG A 151 19.07 -1.46 -6.17
C ARG A 151 20.43 -0.75 -6.32
N GLU A 152 20.75 -0.31 -7.54
CA GLU A 152 21.98 0.45 -7.77
C GLU A 152 22.08 1.72 -6.93
N SER A 153 20.95 2.43 -6.77
CA SER A 153 20.88 3.66 -5.98
C SER A 153 21.16 3.37 -4.48
N VAL A 154 20.56 2.33 -3.93
CA VAL A 154 20.76 1.90 -2.53
C VAL A 154 22.23 1.47 -2.32
N GLU A 155 22.79 0.66 -3.21
CA GLU A 155 24.20 0.20 -3.15
C GLU A 155 25.21 1.37 -3.21
N ARG A 156 24.86 2.44 -3.92
CA ARG A 156 25.66 3.68 -4.02
C ARG A 156 25.34 4.68 -2.90
N GLY A 157 24.82 4.25 -1.77
CA GLY A 157 24.52 5.11 -0.63
C GLY A 157 23.33 6.04 -0.86
N PHE A 158 22.30 5.55 -1.54
CA PHE A 158 21.06 6.27 -1.89
C PHE A 158 21.27 7.41 -2.90
N ALA A 159 22.16 7.19 -3.87
CA ALA A 159 22.41 8.17 -4.94
C ALA A 159 21.11 8.51 -5.69
N GLY A 160 20.88 9.81 -5.91
CA GLY A 160 19.65 10.33 -6.53
C GLY A 160 18.47 10.52 -5.56
N PHE A 161 18.56 10.03 -4.32
CA PHE A 161 17.56 10.34 -3.32
C PHE A 161 17.83 11.67 -2.63
N THR A 162 16.77 12.43 -2.41
CA THR A 162 16.75 13.65 -1.61
C THR A 162 15.57 13.61 -0.64
N ILE A 163 15.64 14.36 0.45
CA ILE A 163 14.55 14.50 1.39
C ILE A 163 14.02 15.92 1.28
N HIS A 164 12.75 16.04 0.97
CA HIS A 164 12.02 17.30 1.07
C HIS A 164 11.28 17.35 2.40
N TYR A 165 11.22 18.51 3.00
CA TYR A 165 10.59 18.69 4.30
C TYR A 165 9.33 19.53 4.15
N GLN A 166 8.18 18.95 4.47
CA GLN A 166 6.90 19.65 4.47
C GLN A 166 6.65 20.25 5.85
N PRO A 167 6.55 21.61 5.97
CA PRO A 167 6.39 22.25 7.27
C PRO A 167 5.04 21.93 7.91
N GLN A 168 5.05 21.77 9.23
CA GLN A 168 3.88 21.60 10.08
C GLN A 168 3.75 22.82 10.99
N VAL A 169 2.57 23.45 10.97
CA VAL A 169 2.28 24.70 11.67
C VAL A 169 1.20 24.47 12.70
N ASP A 170 1.42 24.94 13.91
CA ASP A 170 0.39 24.99 14.94
C ASP A 170 -0.68 26.03 14.57
N THR A 171 -1.92 25.58 14.47
CA THR A 171 -3.02 26.41 13.96
C THR A 171 -3.44 27.54 14.90
N VAL A 172 -3.15 27.43 16.20
CA VAL A 172 -3.50 28.43 17.22
C VAL A 172 -2.46 29.55 17.26
N SER A 173 -1.18 29.17 17.30
CA SER A 173 -0.09 30.14 17.40
C SER A 173 0.44 30.61 16.05
N GLY A 174 0.12 29.95 14.94
CA GLY A 174 0.69 30.18 13.62
C GLY A 174 2.18 29.84 13.53
N ARG A 175 2.74 29.15 14.50
CA ARG A 175 4.16 28.86 14.58
C ARG A 175 4.52 27.52 13.97
N LEU A 176 5.66 27.48 13.29
CA LEU A 176 6.24 26.24 12.79
C LEU A 176 6.59 25.32 13.98
N CYS A 177 6.04 24.12 14.05
CA CYS A 177 6.23 23.17 15.14
C CYS A 177 6.94 21.87 14.70
N GLY A 178 7.01 21.61 13.40
CA GLY A 178 7.65 20.41 12.88
C GLY A 178 7.73 20.40 11.37
N ALA A 179 8.18 19.26 10.85
CA ALA A 179 8.16 18.97 9.41
C ALA A 179 8.01 17.48 9.16
N GLU A 180 7.39 17.12 8.05
CA GLU A 180 7.37 15.76 7.54
C GLU A 180 8.50 15.53 6.53
N ALA A 181 9.29 14.49 6.72
CA ALA A 181 10.38 14.09 5.83
C ALA A 181 9.83 13.25 4.68
N LEU A 182 9.85 13.81 3.50
CA LEU A 182 9.28 13.22 2.28
C LEU A 182 10.39 12.90 1.29
N ALA A 183 10.64 11.63 1.03
CA ALA A 183 11.61 11.21 0.04
C ALA A 183 11.24 11.63 -1.37
N ARG A 184 12.26 12.00 -2.14
CA ARG A 184 12.18 12.24 -3.58
C ARG A 184 13.30 11.46 -4.24
N TRP A 185 13.02 10.90 -5.39
CA TRP A 185 14.01 10.14 -6.14
C TRP A 185 14.08 10.62 -7.57
N HIS A 186 15.28 11.02 -7.95
CA HIS A 186 15.63 11.38 -9.32
C HIS A 186 16.57 10.32 -9.88
N CYS A 187 16.14 9.58 -10.88
CA CYS A 187 16.99 8.63 -11.58
C CYS A 187 17.39 9.14 -12.96
N THR A 188 18.58 8.77 -13.40
CA THR A 188 19.18 9.27 -14.64
C THR A 188 18.37 8.95 -15.89
N LYS A 189 17.64 7.82 -15.88
CA LYS A 189 16.87 7.36 -17.04
C LYS A 189 15.48 7.99 -17.13
N TYR A 190 14.79 8.12 -16.00
CA TYR A 190 13.37 8.50 -15.96
C TYR A 190 13.12 9.86 -15.30
N GLY A 191 14.18 10.56 -14.84
CA GLY A 191 14.03 11.81 -14.11
C GLY A 191 13.40 11.60 -12.74
N ASP A 192 12.48 12.48 -12.36
CA ASP A 192 11.79 12.41 -11.06
C ASP A 192 10.74 11.29 -11.05
N VAL A 193 10.95 10.31 -10.19
CA VAL A 193 10.03 9.18 -9.99
C VAL A 193 9.19 9.42 -8.75
N SER A 194 7.87 9.24 -8.89
CA SER A 194 6.92 9.47 -7.78
C SER A 194 7.12 8.47 -6.63
N PRO A 195 6.98 8.90 -5.36
CA PRO A 195 6.92 7.99 -4.21
C PRO A 195 5.88 6.89 -4.37
N GLY A 196 4.70 7.19 -4.95
CA GLY A 196 3.68 6.20 -5.25
C GLY A 196 4.10 5.12 -6.24
N GLU A 197 5.20 5.32 -6.99
CA GLU A 197 5.77 4.35 -7.92
C GLU A 197 6.94 3.59 -7.28
N PHE A 198 7.89 4.28 -6.63
CA PHE A 198 9.08 3.62 -6.12
C PHE A 198 8.92 2.97 -4.73
N ILE A 199 8.09 3.51 -3.84
CA ILE A 199 7.89 2.92 -2.49
C ILE A 199 7.32 1.49 -2.58
N PRO A 200 6.26 1.20 -3.37
CA PRO A 200 5.78 -0.17 -3.52
C PRO A 200 6.83 -1.14 -4.08
N LEU A 201 7.72 -0.68 -4.97
CA LEU A 201 8.82 -1.50 -5.49
C LEU A 201 9.85 -1.81 -4.40
N MET A 202 10.19 -0.83 -3.57
CA MET A 202 11.08 -1.02 -2.43
C MET A 202 10.47 -1.98 -1.39
N GLU A 203 9.17 -1.87 -1.14
CA GLU A 203 8.44 -2.77 -0.24
C GLU A 203 8.47 -4.21 -0.75
N GLN A 204 8.13 -4.43 -2.01
CA GLN A 204 8.13 -5.76 -2.64
C GLN A 204 9.52 -6.42 -2.66
N SER A 205 10.57 -5.62 -2.79
CA SER A 205 11.96 -6.09 -2.87
C SER A 205 12.71 -6.13 -1.54
N GLY A 206 12.13 -5.62 -0.45
CA GLY A 206 12.79 -5.46 0.85
C GLY A 206 13.77 -4.27 0.93
N LEU A 207 13.99 -3.53 -0.15
CA LEU A 207 14.84 -2.33 -0.15
C LEU A 207 14.29 -1.22 0.76
N ILE A 208 13.01 -1.29 1.12
CA ILE A 208 12.38 -0.36 2.05
C ILE A 208 13.03 -0.38 3.43
N ILE A 209 13.66 -1.49 3.85
CA ILE A 209 14.31 -1.63 5.16
C ILE A 209 15.54 -0.71 5.25
N PRO A 210 16.59 -0.89 4.42
CA PRO A 210 17.74 0.02 4.44
C PRO A 210 17.37 1.45 4.06
N PHE A 211 16.38 1.65 3.19
CA PHE A 211 15.90 2.96 2.83
C PHE A 211 15.26 3.69 4.03
N GLY A 212 14.40 3.02 4.80
CA GLY A 212 13.78 3.60 5.97
C GLY A 212 14.78 3.94 7.07
N GLN A 213 15.82 3.12 7.24
CA GLN A 213 16.94 3.44 8.13
C GLN A 213 17.66 4.72 7.69
N TRP A 214 17.93 4.85 6.39
CA TRP A 214 18.59 6.02 5.82
C TRP A 214 17.77 7.29 6.00
N ILE A 215 16.46 7.26 5.65
CA ILE A 215 15.61 8.46 5.75
C ILE A 215 15.41 8.88 7.21
N LEU A 216 15.27 7.91 8.13
CA LEU A 216 15.11 8.20 9.56
C LEU A 216 16.39 8.82 10.14
N SER A 217 17.56 8.27 9.84
CA SER A 217 18.85 8.84 10.29
C SER A 217 19.07 10.25 9.75
N ARG A 218 18.78 10.49 8.46
CA ARG A 218 18.87 11.82 7.86
C ARG A 218 17.87 12.80 8.46
N GLY A 219 16.64 12.35 8.71
CA GLY A 219 15.62 13.13 9.39
C GLY A 219 16.03 13.53 10.79
N MET A 220 16.59 12.59 11.58
CA MET A 220 17.10 12.87 12.92
C MET A 220 18.21 13.93 12.91
N ALA A 221 19.19 13.79 12.00
CA ALA A 221 20.26 14.77 11.86
C ALA A 221 19.72 16.16 11.54
N GLN A 222 18.77 16.26 10.62
CA GLN A 222 18.15 17.52 10.25
C GLN A 222 17.31 18.12 11.40
N CYS A 223 16.56 17.27 12.12
CA CYS A 223 15.79 17.68 13.28
C CYS A 223 16.69 18.27 14.38
N LEU A 224 17.84 17.64 14.63
CA LEU A 224 18.82 18.14 15.60
C LEU A 224 19.31 19.55 15.25
N GLU A 225 19.61 19.82 13.97
CA GLU A 225 19.98 21.15 13.48
C GLU A 225 18.86 22.17 13.75
N TRP A 226 17.61 21.83 13.46
CA TRP A 226 16.49 22.74 13.67
C TRP A 226 16.15 22.95 15.15
N CYS A 227 16.37 21.95 15.99
CA CYS A 227 16.20 22.08 17.45
C CYS A 227 17.12 23.14 18.08
N ARG A 228 18.23 23.51 17.43
CA ARG A 228 19.10 24.63 17.88
C ARG A 228 18.37 25.97 17.86
N PHE A 229 17.47 26.16 16.89
CA PHE A 229 16.70 27.40 16.73
C PHE A 229 15.28 27.28 17.31
N ARG A 230 14.75 26.06 17.31
CA ARG A 230 13.42 25.73 17.82
C ARG A 230 13.48 24.45 18.66
N PRO A 231 13.71 24.61 19.99
CA PRO A 231 13.87 23.46 20.88
C PRO A 231 12.70 22.46 20.87
N ASP A 232 11.48 22.93 20.53
CA ASP A 232 10.28 22.08 20.47
C ASP A 232 10.00 21.49 19.09
N PHE A 233 10.89 21.68 18.11
CA PHE A 233 10.72 21.17 16.76
C PHE A 233 10.65 19.64 16.76
N GLN A 234 9.76 19.09 15.92
CA GLN A 234 9.57 17.65 15.74
C GLN A 234 9.70 17.29 14.26
N ILE A 235 10.12 16.06 13.98
CA ILE A 235 10.13 15.54 12.62
C ILE A 235 9.28 14.29 12.53
N SER A 236 8.47 14.24 11.49
CA SER A 236 7.66 13.07 11.13
C SER A 236 8.34 12.28 10.02
N VAL A 237 8.35 10.95 10.12
CA VAL A 237 8.90 10.04 9.12
C VAL A 237 7.92 8.90 8.90
N ASN A 238 7.59 8.65 7.64
CA ASN A 238 6.74 7.52 7.25
C ASN A 238 7.45 6.19 7.50
N LEU A 239 6.74 5.23 8.07
CA LEU A 239 7.24 3.90 8.42
C LEU A 239 6.42 2.82 7.71
N SER A 240 7.08 2.01 6.87
CA SER A 240 6.45 0.86 6.22
C SER A 240 6.29 -0.31 7.21
N TYR A 241 5.18 -1.02 7.09
CA TYR A 241 4.93 -2.24 7.86
C TYR A 241 6.01 -3.31 7.67
N ILE A 242 6.65 -3.38 6.50
CA ILE A 242 7.70 -4.34 6.20
C ILE A 242 8.93 -4.10 7.08
N GLN A 243 9.23 -2.85 7.41
CA GLN A 243 10.32 -2.51 8.31
C GLN A 243 10.06 -3.02 9.74
N LEU A 244 8.80 -3.03 10.18
CA LEU A 244 8.41 -3.61 11.46
C LEU A 244 8.42 -5.14 11.41
N ALA A 245 7.91 -5.75 10.34
CA ALA A 245 7.73 -7.20 10.25
C ALA A 245 9.04 -7.98 10.04
N GLN A 246 10.04 -7.41 9.37
CA GLN A 246 11.23 -8.13 8.90
C GLN A 246 12.56 -7.64 9.47
N GLY A 247 12.56 -6.62 10.29
CA GLY A 247 13.78 -6.00 10.78
C GLY A 247 13.87 -5.92 12.30
N ASP A 248 15.06 -5.77 12.82
CA ASP A 248 15.28 -5.34 14.19
C ASP A 248 15.15 -3.80 14.28
N PHE A 249 13.96 -3.32 13.93
CA PHE A 249 13.68 -1.87 13.85
C PHE A 249 13.85 -1.19 15.21
N ILE A 250 13.48 -1.85 16.30
CA ILE A 250 13.57 -1.27 17.66
C ILE A 250 15.03 -1.06 18.08
N SER A 251 15.90 -2.04 17.81
CA SER A 251 17.32 -1.89 18.09
C SER A 251 17.96 -0.80 17.22
N PHE A 252 17.62 -0.77 15.94
CA PHE A 252 18.07 0.30 15.06
C PHE A 252 17.61 1.67 15.55
N LEU A 253 16.34 1.82 15.91
CA LEU A 253 15.78 3.10 16.38
C LEU A 253 16.49 3.57 17.65
N ARG A 254 16.75 2.68 18.61
CA ARG A 254 17.49 2.99 19.83
C ARG A 254 18.89 3.50 19.52
N THR A 255 19.64 2.74 18.71
CA THR A 255 21.01 3.10 18.31
C THR A 255 21.04 4.44 17.59
N ALA A 256 20.12 4.67 16.64
CA ALA A 256 20.05 5.93 15.90
C ALA A 256 19.73 7.14 16.80
N LEU A 257 18.85 7.00 17.78
CA LEU A 257 18.54 8.06 18.76
C LEU A 257 19.78 8.39 19.62
N GLU A 258 20.53 7.38 20.04
CA GLU A 258 21.77 7.56 20.82
C GLU A 258 22.86 8.23 19.97
N GLU A 259 23.13 7.74 18.76
CA GLU A 259 24.14 8.30 17.84
C GLU A 259 23.89 9.77 17.51
N HIS A 260 22.63 10.14 17.26
CA HIS A 260 22.27 11.54 16.98
C HIS A 260 22.09 12.38 18.24
N SER A 261 22.13 11.79 19.43
CA SER A 261 21.86 12.50 20.69
C SER A 261 20.54 13.29 20.66
N LEU A 262 19.54 12.75 19.98
CA LEU A 262 18.24 13.41 19.79
C LEU A 262 17.23 12.86 20.81
N ALA A 263 16.52 13.75 21.49
CA ALA A 263 15.46 13.33 22.40
C ALA A 263 14.35 12.58 21.62
N PRO A 264 13.96 11.35 22.05
CA PRO A 264 13.00 10.52 21.33
C PRO A 264 11.68 11.23 21.02
N SER A 265 11.22 12.12 21.92
CA SER A 265 9.99 12.90 21.75
C SER A 265 10.01 13.88 20.57
N LYS A 266 11.15 14.03 19.90
CA LYS A 266 11.29 14.82 18.67
C LYS A 266 10.95 14.07 17.41
N ILE A 267 10.85 12.75 17.50
CA ILE A 267 10.53 11.87 16.36
C ILE A 267 9.06 11.46 16.44
N ILE A 268 8.40 11.58 15.30
CA ILE A 268 7.05 11.07 15.06
C ILE A 268 7.15 10.01 13.94
N LEU A 269 6.77 8.78 14.22
CA LEU A 269 6.71 7.71 13.23
C LEU A 269 5.28 7.58 12.72
N GLU A 270 5.11 7.68 11.41
CA GLU A 270 3.80 7.70 10.77
C GLU A 270 3.48 6.32 10.20
N LEU A 271 2.35 5.75 10.60
CA LEU A 271 1.82 4.46 10.14
C LEU A 271 0.44 4.68 9.54
N THR A 272 0.18 4.08 8.39
CA THR A 272 -1.13 4.22 7.74
C THR A 272 -2.25 3.57 8.55
N GLU A 273 -3.46 4.16 8.49
CA GLU A 273 -4.66 3.60 9.12
C GLU A 273 -4.90 2.14 8.73
N THR A 274 -4.76 1.82 7.43
CA THR A 274 -5.00 0.46 6.91
C THR A 274 -4.10 -0.58 7.55
N TYR A 275 -2.84 -0.22 7.84
CA TYR A 275 -1.93 -1.12 8.54
C TYR A 275 -2.31 -1.28 10.01
N LEU A 276 -2.56 -0.19 10.69
CA LEU A 276 -2.94 -0.19 12.10
C LEU A 276 -4.25 -0.96 12.34
N ALA A 277 -5.21 -0.85 11.43
CA ALA A 277 -6.48 -1.58 11.51
C ALA A 277 -6.33 -3.12 11.43
N LYS A 278 -5.23 -3.61 10.85
CA LYS A 278 -4.90 -5.03 10.72
C LYS A 278 -3.78 -5.47 11.67
N ALA A 279 -3.38 -4.60 12.59
CA ALA A 279 -2.27 -4.85 13.49
C ALA A 279 -2.54 -6.08 14.36
N GLU A 280 -1.69 -7.09 14.22
CA GLU A 280 -1.66 -8.27 15.06
C GLU A 280 -0.93 -7.96 16.38
N GLU A 281 -0.97 -8.89 17.33
CA GLU A 281 -0.39 -8.72 18.67
C GLU A 281 1.08 -8.31 18.65
N ASP A 282 1.84 -8.86 17.72
CA ASP A 282 3.28 -8.54 17.56
C ASP A 282 3.49 -7.08 17.12
N THR A 283 2.66 -6.57 16.21
CA THR A 283 2.69 -5.16 15.80
C THR A 283 2.36 -4.24 16.96
N LEU A 284 1.33 -4.57 17.75
CA LEU A 284 0.95 -3.78 18.92
C LEU A 284 2.06 -3.76 19.97
N ARG A 285 2.77 -4.88 20.17
CA ARG A 285 3.95 -4.94 21.05
C ARG A 285 5.08 -4.03 20.54
N MET A 286 5.36 -4.01 19.24
CA MET A 286 6.38 -3.12 18.66
C MET A 286 6.00 -1.65 18.82
N ILE A 287 4.73 -1.29 18.61
CA ILE A 287 4.24 0.07 18.88
C ILE A 287 4.45 0.46 20.34
N ALA A 288 4.13 -0.45 21.28
CA ALA A 288 4.36 -0.21 22.69
C ALA A 288 5.86 0.02 23.00
N GLN A 289 6.75 -0.79 22.45
CA GLN A 289 8.20 -0.63 22.59
C GLN A 289 8.72 0.70 22.02
N MET A 290 8.20 1.14 20.87
CA MET A 290 8.54 2.46 20.32
C MET A 290 8.09 3.58 21.27
N LYS A 291 6.91 3.48 21.85
CA LYS A 291 6.42 4.45 22.84
C LYS A 291 7.22 4.41 24.15
N GLU A 292 7.66 3.24 24.61
CA GLU A 292 8.57 3.11 25.76
C GLU A 292 9.92 3.79 25.52
N LEU A 293 10.43 3.79 24.27
CA LEU A 293 11.60 4.58 23.90
C LEU A 293 11.33 6.10 23.95
N GLY A 294 10.07 6.53 23.97
CA GLY A 294 9.63 7.92 24.04
C GLY A 294 9.39 8.59 22.68
N VAL A 295 9.40 7.83 21.57
CA VAL A 295 9.00 8.36 20.27
C VAL A 295 7.48 8.46 20.17
N LYS A 296 7.00 9.34 19.32
CA LYS A 296 5.59 9.52 19.05
C LYS A 296 5.14 8.71 17.85
N ILE A 297 3.89 8.25 17.88
CA ILE A 297 3.25 7.52 16.80
C ILE A 297 2.14 8.37 16.20
N ALA A 298 2.13 8.48 14.87
CA ALA A 298 1.04 9.10 14.13
C ALA A 298 0.29 8.04 13.30
N MET A 299 -1.03 8.16 13.29
CA MET A 299 -1.90 7.45 12.36
C MET A 299 -2.11 8.31 11.12
N ASP A 300 -1.66 7.83 9.97
CA ASP A 300 -1.78 8.55 8.70
C ASP A 300 -2.95 8.06 7.85
N ASP A 301 -3.39 8.90 6.89
CA ASP A 301 -4.52 8.67 5.97
C ASP A 301 -5.85 8.36 6.69
N PHE A 302 -6.08 8.99 7.86
CA PHE A 302 -7.28 8.73 8.65
C PHE A 302 -8.56 9.11 7.92
N GLY A 303 -9.50 8.16 7.86
CA GLY A 303 -10.81 8.29 7.22
C GLY A 303 -10.93 7.62 5.86
N VAL A 304 -9.83 7.12 5.27
CA VAL A 304 -9.86 6.38 3.99
C VAL A 304 -10.19 4.91 4.21
N GLY A 305 -9.91 4.36 5.40
CA GLY A 305 -10.13 2.96 5.77
C GLY A 305 -11.51 2.67 6.37
N TYR A 306 -11.87 1.38 6.44
CA TYR A 306 -13.17 0.93 6.96
C TYR A 306 -13.24 0.83 8.49
N SER A 307 -12.17 1.10 9.24
CA SER A 307 -12.08 0.77 10.68
C SER A 307 -11.62 1.92 11.57
N SER A 308 -11.63 3.14 11.07
CA SER A 308 -10.99 4.33 11.65
C SER A 308 -11.22 4.52 13.17
N LEU A 309 -12.46 4.53 13.63
CA LEU A 309 -12.77 4.80 15.05
C LEU A 309 -12.40 3.64 15.99
N PHE A 310 -12.50 2.39 15.50
CA PHE A 310 -12.12 1.24 16.31
C PHE A 310 -10.59 1.18 16.50
N SER A 311 -9.85 1.46 15.45
CA SER A 311 -8.38 1.52 15.50
C SER A 311 -7.90 2.63 16.44
N LEU A 312 -8.55 3.81 16.40
CA LEU A 312 -8.22 4.92 17.29
C LEU A 312 -8.45 4.57 18.78
N LYS A 313 -9.47 3.77 19.07
CA LYS A 313 -9.73 3.30 20.44
C LYS A 313 -8.68 2.28 20.92
N SER A 314 -8.19 1.45 20.02
CA SER A 314 -7.37 0.27 20.36
C SER A 314 -5.86 0.57 20.37
N ILE A 315 -5.43 1.58 19.63
CA ILE A 315 -4.01 1.89 19.42
C ILE A 315 -3.70 3.26 20.02
N PRO A 316 -2.75 3.36 20.97
CA PRO A 316 -2.42 4.61 21.64
C PRO A 316 -1.55 5.51 20.74
N VAL A 317 -2.16 6.18 19.76
CA VAL A 317 -1.48 7.14 18.88
C VAL A 317 -1.40 8.53 19.50
N ASP A 318 -0.33 9.26 19.21
CA ASP A 318 -0.12 10.63 19.70
C ASP A 318 -0.65 11.69 18.73
N VAL A 319 -0.72 11.34 17.44
CA VAL A 319 -1.17 12.24 16.37
C VAL A 319 -2.08 11.46 15.40
N VAL A 320 -3.14 12.11 14.95
CA VAL A 320 -4.01 11.61 13.89
C VAL A 320 -3.93 12.57 12.71
N LYS A 321 -3.47 12.08 11.56
CA LYS A 321 -3.39 12.85 10.32
C LYS A 321 -4.63 12.58 9.47
N ILE A 322 -5.49 13.59 9.35
CA ILE A 322 -6.73 13.52 8.57
C ILE A 322 -6.38 13.61 7.08
N ASP A 323 -6.88 12.64 6.29
CA ASP A 323 -6.60 12.60 4.87
C ASP A 323 -7.09 13.85 4.12
N ARG A 324 -6.33 14.25 3.12
CA ARG A 324 -6.59 15.43 2.27
C ARG A 324 -7.97 15.41 1.60
N GLY A 325 -8.56 14.23 1.38
CA GLY A 325 -9.88 14.09 0.76
C GLY A 325 -10.96 14.81 1.56
N PHE A 326 -10.84 14.84 2.89
CA PHE A 326 -11.76 15.57 3.76
C PHE A 326 -11.47 17.06 3.82
N VAL A 327 -10.23 17.48 3.58
CA VAL A 327 -9.83 18.90 3.59
C VAL A 327 -10.25 19.60 2.31
N LYS A 328 -10.19 18.87 1.20
CA LYS A 328 -10.59 19.39 -0.12
C LYS A 328 -12.10 19.70 -0.12
N GLY A 329 -12.42 20.98 -0.25
CA GLY A 329 -13.83 21.44 -0.25
C GLY A 329 -14.43 21.65 1.14
N ILE A 330 -13.64 21.69 2.21
CA ILE A 330 -14.12 21.90 3.60
C ILE A 330 -15.04 23.13 3.76
N THR A 331 -14.83 24.17 2.95
CA THR A 331 -15.64 25.41 2.99
C THR A 331 -16.98 25.26 2.27
N SER A 332 -17.16 24.26 1.45
CA SER A 332 -18.36 24.03 0.62
C SER A 332 -19.11 22.74 0.97
N ASP A 333 -18.48 21.82 1.67
CA ASP A 333 -19.03 20.52 2.07
C ASP A 333 -19.22 20.44 3.59
N LEU A 334 -20.49 20.51 4.01
CA LEU A 334 -20.88 20.45 5.42
C LEU A 334 -20.46 19.12 6.07
N PHE A 335 -20.49 18.01 5.31
CA PHE A 335 -20.05 16.70 5.84
C PHE A 335 -18.58 16.74 6.21
N ASN A 336 -17.72 17.19 5.31
CA ASN A 336 -16.28 17.29 5.53
C ASN A 336 -15.94 18.20 6.72
N ALA A 337 -16.60 19.36 6.80
CA ALA A 337 -16.39 20.29 7.92
C ALA A 337 -16.84 19.68 9.26
N THR A 338 -17.98 18.98 9.29
CA THR A 338 -18.50 18.32 10.49
C THR A 338 -17.60 17.14 10.89
N PHE A 339 -17.16 16.34 9.91
CA PHE A 339 -16.27 15.21 10.13
C PHE A 339 -14.96 15.66 10.78
N ILE A 340 -14.25 16.63 10.17
CA ILE A 340 -12.99 17.14 10.71
C ILE A 340 -13.16 17.66 12.13
N ARG A 341 -14.22 18.44 12.39
CA ARG A 341 -14.49 18.96 13.75
C ARG A 341 -14.70 17.82 14.74
N SER A 342 -15.59 16.86 14.44
CA SER A 342 -15.91 15.77 15.35
C SER A 342 -14.71 14.88 15.66
N ILE A 343 -13.86 14.61 14.65
CA ILE A 343 -12.65 13.83 14.84
C ILE A 343 -11.62 14.63 15.64
N THR A 344 -11.49 15.93 15.38
CA THR A 344 -10.57 16.78 16.16
C THR A 344 -10.97 16.82 17.64
N ASP A 345 -12.24 17.02 17.93
CA ASP A 345 -12.76 17.03 19.31
C ASP A 345 -12.52 15.66 19.98
N LEU A 346 -12.86 14.57 19.31
CA LEU A 346 -12.62 13.22 19.82
C LEU A 346 -11.14 12.96 20.10
N CYS A 347 -10.24 13.32 19.18
CA CYS A 347 -8.81 13.13 19.37
C CYS A 347 -8.30 13.92 20.58
N HIS A 348 -8.74 15.17 20.76
CA HIS A 348 -8.36 15.97 21.91
C HIS A 348 -8.87 15.36 23.23
N ASP A 349 -10.09 14.86 23.26
CA ASP A 349 -10.67 14.22 24.45
C ASP A 349 -9.91 12.97 24.88
N VAL A 350 -9.32 12.22 23.92
CA VAL A 350 -8.46 11.05 24.21
C VAL A 350 -6.98 11.38 24.35
N GLY A 351 -6.59 12.65 24.29
CA GLY A 351 -5.21 13.12 24.48
C GLY A 351 -4.31 13.04 23.27
N SER A 352 -4.87 12.82 22.07
CA SER A 352 -4.16 12.82 20.79
C SER A 352 -4.26 14.19 20.12
N LYS A 353 -3.24 14.55 19.32
CA LYS A 353 -3.27 15.74 18.46
C LYS A 353 -3.85 15.39 17.09
N THR A 354 -4.47 16.36 16.45
CA THR A 354 -4.88 16.23 15.04
C THR A 354 -3.97 17.05 14.14
N LEU A 355 -3.59 16.48 13.01
CA LEU A 355 -2.90 17.14 11.92
C LEU A 355 -3.77 17.07 10.67
N VAL A 356 -3.99 18.21 10.03
CA VAL A 356 -4.75 18.28 8.78
C VAL A 356 -3.76 18.49 7.64
N THR A 357 -3.71 17.57 6.71
CA THR A 357 -2.79 17.63 5.57
C THR A 357 -3.37 18.59 4.51
N GLN A 358 -2.80 19.78 4.38
CA GLN A 358 -3.20 20.74 3.36
C GLN A 358 -2.09 20.86 2.30
N PHE A 359 -2.46 20.76 1.03
CA PHE A 359 -1.54 21.02 -0.07
C PHE A 359 -1.35 22.53 -0.24
N TYR A 360 -0.21 23.05 0.19
CA TYR A 360 0.37 24.26 -0.40
C TYR A 360 1.61 23.90 -1.22
N HIS A 361 1.73 24.49 -2.39
CA HIS A 361 2.76 24.27 -3.41
C HIS A 361 4.19 24.70 -2.99
N TYR A 362 4.52 24.69 -1.70
CA TYR A 362 5.85 25.07 -1.22
C TYR A 362 6.52 23.87 -0.55
N ILE A 363 7.12 23.02 -1.38
CA ILE A 363 8.09 22.03 -0.93
C ILE A 363 9.46 22.69 -1.02
N PHE A 364 10.11 22.93 0.10
CA PHE A 364 11.46 23.50 0.14
C PHE A 364 12.48 22.36 0.23
N PRO A 365 13.40 22.21 -0.74
CA PRO A 365 14.48 21.21 -0.67
C PRO A 365 15.49 21.51 0.43
N HIS A 366 15.60 22.75 0.87
CA HIS A 366 16.42 23.18 2.00
C HIS A 366 15.72 24.28 2.78
N PHE A 367 15.33 24.01 4.02
CA PHE A 367 14.97 25.05 4.96
C PHE A 367 16.25 25.66 5.52
N THR A 368 16.66 26.81 5.02
CA THR A 368 17.57 27.69 5.72
C THR A 368 16.72 28.68 6.55
N PHE A 369 16.79 28.59 7.86
CA PHE A 369 16.30 29.69 8.70
C PHE A 369 17.18 30.92 8.42
N LEU A 370 16.58 31.93 7.83
CA LEU A 370 17.12 33.29 7.84
C LEU A 370 16.86 33.95 9.20
#